data_7504e0da524499e79fcb3a7b75bd8549
#
_entry.id   7504e0da524499e79fcb3a7b75bd8549
#
_cell.length_a   1.000
_cell.length_b   1.000
_cell.length_c   1.000
_cell.angle_alpha   90.00
_cell.angle_beta   90.00
_cell.angle_gamma   90.00
#
_symmetry.space_group_name_H-M   'P 1'
#
loop_
_entity.id
_entity.type
_entity.pdbx_description
1 polymer ?
#
loop_
_entity_poly.entity_id
_entity_poly.type
_entity_poly.pdbx_seq_one_letter_code
_entity_poly.pdbx_strand_id
1 'polypeptide(L)'
;MPGSEYIATAYAGHQFGHFVSQLGDGRAHLLGEVLDQIGQRLDLQLKGSGPTIYSRGGDGRCAVGPAVREFIMSEAMNALGVPTTRCLAVVTTGEPVFRESSFPGAIVTRLASSHLRIGTFQFIAARGDPQDSLQLHD
;
A
#
# COMPACT_ATOMS: atom_id res chain seq x y z
N MET A 1 -3.05 -17.82 -2.87
CA MET A 1 -4.39 -18.24 -3.31
C MET A 1 -4.31 -18.55 -4.80
N PRO A 2 -4.57 -19.78 -5.25
CA PRO A 2 -4.56 -20.10 -6.68
C PRO A 2 -5.67 -19.31 -7.38
N GLY A 3 -5.32 -18.56 -8.44
CA GLY A 3 -6.27 -17.79 -9.25
C GLY A 3 -6.56 -16.36 -8.76
N SER A 4 -5.92 -15.86 -7.70
CA SER A 4 -6.05 -14.44 -7.33
C SER A 4 -5.06 -13.59 -8.13
N GLU A 5 -5.57 -12.63 -8.87
CA GLU A 5 -4.78 -11.55 -9.44
C GLU A 5 -4.55 -10.50 -8.37
N TYR A 6 -3.30 -10.04 -8.22
CA TYR A 6 -2.98 -8.93 -7.34
C TYR A 6 -3.22 -7.59 -8.04
N ILE A 7 -3.61 -6.58 -7.27
CA ILE A 7 -3.96 -5.26 -7.79
C ILE A 7 -2.99 -4.23 -7.22
N ALA A 8 -2.51 -3.33 -8.09
CA ALA A 8 -1.85 -2.09 -7.70
C ALA A 8 -2.84 -0.93 -7.88
N THR A 9 -3.10 -0.18 -6.80
CA THR A 9 -4.14 0.85 -6.79
C THR A 9 -3.63 2.15 -7.40
N ALA A 10 -4.42 2.75 -8.30
CA ALA A 10 -4.17 4.10 -8.80
C ALA A 10 -4.62 5.15 -7.76
N TYR A 11 -3.87 6.23 -7.64
CA TYR A 11 -4.26 7.42 -6.88
C TYR A 11 -3.51 8.65 -7.38
N ALA A 12 -4.01 9.83 -7.07
CA ALA A 12 -3.34 11.11 -7.28
C ALA A 12 -2.75 11.61 -5.95
N GLY A 13 -1.97 12.67 -5.99
CA GLY A 13 -1.45 13.28 -4.77
C GLY A 13 -0.43 14.37 -5.04
N HIS A 14 0.04 14.99 -3.97
CA HIS A 14 1.06 16.01 -4.03
C HIS A 14 2.45 15.41 -3.79
N GLN A 15 3.38 15.72 -4.66
CA GLN A 15 4.80 15.42 -4.51
C GLN A 15 5.62 16.69 -4.76
N PHE A 16 6.52 17.03 -3.84
CA PHE A 16 7.40 18.19 -3.94
C PHE A 16 6.65 19.52 -4.21
N GLY A 17 5.48 19.69 -3.59
CA GLY A 17 4.65 20.87 -3.74
C GLY A 17 3.76 20.92 -4.99
N HIS A 18 3.82 19.91 -5.85
CA HIS A 18 3.03 19.84 -7.07
C HIS A 18 2.00 18.73 -7.02
N PHE A 19 0.81 18.99 -7.55
CA PHE A 19 -0.21 17.96 -7.75
C PHE A 19 0.19 17.06 -8.91
N VAL A 20 0.19 15.75 -8.65
CA VAL A 20 0.44 14.70 -9.64
C VAL A 20 -0.86 13.93 -9.82
N SER A 21 -1.48 14.05 -10.99
CA SER A 21 -2.79 13.47 -11.31
C SER A 21 -2.78 11.94 -11.36
N GLN A 22 -1.61 11.32 -11.53
CA GLN A 22 -1.44 9.88 -11.53
C GLN A 22 -0.15 9.48 -10.83
N LEU A 23 -0.31 8.97 -9.63
CA LEU A 23 0.65 8.17 -8.88
C LEU A 23 0.19 6.71 -8.94
N GLY A 24 0.31 6.01 -7.87
CA GLY A 24 -0.16 4.63 -7.69
C GLY A 24 0.76 3.87 -6.76
N ASP A 25 0.34 2.67 -6.43
CA ASP A 25 1.10 1.77 -5.56
C ASP A 25 2.30 1.18 -6.30
N GLY A 26 3.40 1.95 -6.39
CA GLY A 26 4.62 1.56 -7.11
C GLY A 26 5.41 0.40 -6.48
N ARG A 27 5.00 -0.09 -5.32
CA ARG A 27 5.62 -1.24 -4.62
C ARG A 27 4.66 -1.97 -3.69
N ALA A 28 3.36 -1.82 -3.88
CA ALA A 28 2.36 -2.48 -3.04
C ALA A 28 1.36 -3.24 -3.91
N HIS A 29 1.02 -4.44 -3.46
CA HIS A 29 0.12 -5.36 -4.13
C HIS A 29 -1.03 -5.71 -3.19
N LEU A 30 -2.26 -5.32 -3.54
CA LEU A 30 -3.46 -5.78 -2.86
C LEU A 30 -3.73 -7.22 -3.32
N LEU A 31 -3.72 -8.14 -2.37
CA LEU A 31 -3.90 -9.57 -2.65
C LEU A 31 -5.37 -10.00 -2.61
N GLY A 32 -6.21 -9.22 -1.94
CA GLY A 32 -7.61 -9.52 -1.70
C GLY A 32 -8.00 -9.23 -0.25
N GLU A 33 -9.00 -9.94 0.22
CA GLU A 33 -9.63 -9.72 1.51
C GLU A 33 -9.53 -10.95 2.40
N VAL A 34 -9.49 -10.72 3.70
CA VAL A 34 -9.53 -11.75 4.73
C VAL A 34 -10.57 -11.38 5.78
N LEU A 35 -11.13 -12.39 6.45
CA LEU A 35 -11.96 -12.17 7.64
C LEU A 35 -11.09 -12.33 8.89
N ASP A 36 -11.24 -11.42 9.83
CA ASP A 36 -10.64 -11.56 11.14
C ASP A 36 -11.44 -12.54 12.03
N GLN A 37 -11.01 -12.71 13.27
CA GLN A 37 -11.62 -13.66 14.21
C GLN A 37 -13.07 -13.31 14.60
N ILE A 38 -13.49 -12.06 14.40
CA ILE A 38 -14.85 -11.59 14.67
C ILE A 38 -15.69 -11.41 13.41
N GLY A 39 -15.17 -11.85 12.25
CA GLY A 39 -15.84 -11.80 10.96
C GLY A 39 -15.75 -10.44 10.26
N GLN A 40 -14.89 -9.53 10.72
CA GLN A 40 -14.67 -8.26 10.04
C GLN A 40 -13.81 -8.48 8.79
N ARG A 41 -14.24 -7.90 7.67
CA ARG A 41 -13.50 -7.90 6.41
C ARG A 41 -12.32 -6.93 6.47
N LEU A 42 -11.17 -7.40 6.08
CA LEU A 42 -9.93 -6.61 6.00
C LEU A 42 -9.24 -6.85 4.68
N ASP A 43 -8.78 -5.78 4.06
CA ASP A 43 -7.89 -5.82 2.90
C ASP A 43 -6.51 -6.33 3.31
N LEU A 44 -5.96 -7.27 2.54
CA LEU A 44 -4.62 -7.81 2.71
C LEU A 44 -3.71 -7.27 1.61
N GLN A 45 -2.67 -6.53 1.99
CA GLN A 45 -1.73 -5.93 1.05
C GLN A 45 -0.28 -6.24 1.41
N LEU A 46 0.53 -6.59 0.40
CA LEU A 46 1.99 -6.67 0.52
C LEU A 46 2.64 -5.37 0.04
N LYS A 47 3.64 -4.89 0.77
CA LYS A 47 4.42 -3.71 0.39
C LYS A 47 5.90 -4.04 0.35
N GLY A 48 6.55 -3.73 -0.75
CA GLY A 48 7.94 -4.08 -1.01
C GLY A 48 8.13 -5.42 -1.71
N SER A 49 7.07 -6.00 -2.24
CA SER A 49 7.03 -7.35 -2.84
C SER A 49 7.41 -7.39 -4.32
N GLY A 50 7.81 -6.27 -4.88
CA GLY A 50 8.25 -6.17 -6.28
C GLY A 50 7.60 -5.01 -7.03
N PRO A 51 7.93 -4.86 -8.32
CA PRO A 51 7.44 -3.78 -9.16
C PRO A 51 5.97 -3.96 -9.52
N THR A 52 5.31 -2.83 -9.75
CA THR A 52 3.95 -2.71 -10.31
C THR A 52 4.00 -1.83 -11.55
N ILE A 53 2.88 -1.67 -12.23
CA ILE A 53 2.75 -0.73 -13.35
C ILE A 53 3.02 0.73 -12.94
N TYR A 54 2.96 1.04 -11.64
CA TYR A 54 3.21 2.39 -11.08
C TYR A 54 4.62 2.58 -10.53
N SER A 55 5.54 1.62 -10.71
CA SER A 55 6.89 1.69 -10.15
C SER A 55 7.80 2.71 -10.83
N ARG A 56 7.41 3.22 -12.00
CA ARG A 56 8.17 4.25 -12.74
C ARG A 56 9.66 3.88 -12.92
N GLY A 57 9.93 2.61 -13.28
CA GLY A 57 11.28 2.07 -13.42
C GLY A 57 11.97 1.69 -12.10
N GLY A 58 11.31 1.87 -10.95
CA GLY A 58 11.81 1.40 -9.66
C GLY A 58 11.66 -0.12 -9.47
N ASP A 59 12.44 -0.69 -8.54
CA ASP A 59 12.46 -2.12 -8.24
C ASP A 59 11.24 -2.63 -7.45
N GLY A 60 10.39 -1.73 -6.97
CA GLY A 60 9.23 -2.09 -6.15
C GLY A 60 9.56 -2.69 -4.79
N ARG A 61 10.82 -2.65 -4.36
CA ARG A 61 11.31 -3.27 -3.14
C ARG A 61 11.35 -2.31 -1.95
N CYS A 62 11.41 -2.86 -0.75
CA CYS A 62 11.52 -2.11 0.50
C CYS A 62 12.73 -2.60 1.30
N ALA A 63 13.50 -1.69 1.87
CA ALA A 63 14.55 -2.04 2.81
C ALA A 63 13.98 -2.29 4.22
N VAL A 64 14.67 -3.09 5.03
CA VAL A 64 14.25 -3.44 6.41
C VAL A 64 14.01 -2.21 7.28
N GLY A 65 14.88 -1.19 7.22
CA GLY A 65 14.74 0.01 8.06
C GLY A 65 13.38 0.71 7.89
N PRO A 66 12.98 1.12 6.66
CA PRO A 66 11.65 1.64 6.39
C PRO A 66 10.50 0.69 6.76
N ALA A 67 10.67 -0.63 6.56
CA ALA A 67 9.66 -1.63 6.88
C ALA A 67 9.40 -1.71 8.39
N VAL A 68 10.45 -1.74 9.18
CA VAL A 68 10.37 -1.76 10.66
C VAL A 68 9.78 -0.45 11.19
N ARG A 69 10.15 0.71 10.63
CA ARG A 69 9.53 1.98 11.02
C ARG A 69 8.02 1.99 10.75
N GLU A 70 7.60 1.46 9.60
CA GLU A 70 6.18 1.36 9.28
C GLU A 70 5.44 0.47 10.27
N PHE A 71 6.02 -0.67 10.64
CA PHE A 71 5.49 -1.57 11.67
C PHE A 71 5.33 -0.86 13.01
N ILE A 72 6.41 -0.28 13.53
CA ILE A 72 6.41 0.39 14.85
C ILE A 72 5.39 1.53 14.87
N MET A 73 5.37 2.37 13.84
CA MET A 73 4.46 3.52 13.80
C MET A 73 3.01 3.11 13.65
N SER A 74 2.69 2.09 12.86
CA SER A 74 1.30 1.62 12.74
C SER A 74 0.78 1.07 14.07
N GLU A 75 1.59 0.30 14.79
CA GLU A 75 1.21 -0.23 16.09
C GLU A 75 1.12 0.87 17.17
N ALA A 76 2.04 1.83 17.16
CA ALA A 76 1.98 2.98 18.05
C ALA A 76 0.71 3.82 17.83
N MET A 77 0.36 4.12 16.59
CA MET A 77 -0.85 4.87 16.25
C MET A 77 -2.11 4.12 16.68
N ASN A 78 -2.15 2.80 16.45
CA ASN A 78 -3.26 1.98 16.90
C ASN A 78 -3.39 1.98 18.43
N ALA A 79 -2.27 1.89 19.16
CA ALA A 79 -2.27 1.94 20.63
C ALA A 79 -2.74 3.29 21.17
N LEU A 80 -2.54 4.36 20.42
CA LEU A 80 -3.05 5.71 20.73
C LEU A 80 -4.53 5.92 20.34
N GLY A 81 -5.21 4.90 19.82
CA GLY A 81 -6.60 4.97 19.38
C GLY A 81 -6.81 5.69 18.04
N VAL A 82 -5.76 5.90 17.26
CA VAL A 82 -5.86 6.50 15.93
C VAL A 82 -6.14 5.40 14.90
N PRO A 83 -7.24 5.48 14.13
CA PRO A 83 -7.50 4.55 13.05
C PRO A 83 -6.35 4.54 12.04
N THR A 84 -5.78 3.37 11.79
CA THR A 84 -4.61 3.24 10.93
C THR A 84 -4.53 1.86 10.29
N THR A 85 -3.83 1.77 9.17
CA THR A 85 -3.43 0.49 8.60
C THR A 85 -2.55 -0.26 9.60
N ARG A 86 -2.86 -1.53 9.86
CA ARG A 86 -2.08 -2.40 10.74
C ARG A 86 -1.01 -3.14 9.96
N CYS A 87 0.13 -3.37 10.59
CA CYS A 87 1.16 -4.28 10.07
C CYS A 87 1.02 -5.65 10.70
N LEU A 88 0.72 -6.67 9.90
CA LEU A 88 0.64 -8.05 10.37
C LEU A 88 2.03 -8.66 10.55
N ALA A 89 2.93 -8.40 9.60
CA ALA A 89 4.28 -8.95 9.61
C ALA A 89 5.26 -8.08 8.82
N VAL A 90 6.52 -8.17 9.20
CA VAL A 90 7.68 -7.74 8.41
C VAL A 90 8.58 -8.94 8.22
N VAL A 91 8.84 -9.31 6.98
CA VAL A 91 9.66 -10.48 6.61
C VAL A 91 10.86 -10.01 5.80
N THR A 92 12.06 -10.44 6.17
CA THR A 92 13.26 -10.21 5.36
C THR A 92 13.24 -11.12 4.13
N THR A 93 13.65 -10.59 2.98
CA THR A 93 13.63 -11.35 1.72
C THR A 93 14.89 -12.19 1.50
N GLY A 94 15.94 -11.94 2.27
CA GLY A 94 17.27 -12.50 2.01
C GLY A 94 18.02 -11.84 0.85
N GLU A 95 17.37 -10.96 0.08
CA GLU A 95 17.95 -10.25 -1.05
C GLU A 95 18.27 -8.79 -0.68
N PRO A 96 19.36 -8.23 -1.23
CA PRO A 96 19.69 -6.83 -1.02
C PRO A 96 18.77 -5.91 -1.85
N VAL A 97 18.53 -4.73 -1.29
CA VAL A 97 17.89 -3.61 -1.97
C VAL A 97 18.92 -2.51 -2.14
N PHE A 98 19.19 -2.16 -3.39
CA PHE A 98 20.17 -1.14 -3.74
C PHE A 98 19.53 0.25 -3.77
N ARG A 99 20.15 1.21 -3.05
CA ARG A 99 19.83 2.64 -3.03
C ARG A 99 21.16 3.40 -3.15
N GLU A 100 21.44 4.33 -2.26
CA GLU A 100 22.78 4.93 -2.12
C GLU A 100 23.81 3.89 -1.65
N SER A 101 23.35 2.87 -0.96
CA SER A 101 24.10 1.70 -0.53
C SER A 101 23.23 0.44 -0.59
N SER A 102 23.82 -0.71 -0.27
CA SER A 102 23.09 -1.98 -0.18
C SER A 102 22.46 -2.14 1.19
N PHE A 103 21.16 -2.43 1.23
CA PHE A 103 20.39 -2.67 2.45
C PHE A 103 19.69 -4.03 2.39
N PRO A 104 19.48 -4.72 3.52
CA PRO A 104 18.63 -5.91 3.56
C PRO A 104 17.20 -5.58 3.10
N GLY A 105 16.66 -6.41 2.21
CA GLY A 105 15.31 -6.28 1.73
C GLY A 105 14.26 -6.83 2.69
N ALA A 106 13.06 -6.27 2.66
CA ALA A 106 11.92 -6.73 3.43
C ALA A 106 10.60 -6.53 2.70
N ILE A 107 9.61 -7.31 3.09
CA ILE A 107 8.21 -7.16 2.70
C ILE A 107 7.39 -6.90 3.96
N VAL A 108 6.50 -5.91 3.88
CA VAL A 108 5.52 -5.60 4.92
C VAL A 108 4.17 -6.16 4.50
N THR A 109 3.56 -6.96 5.36
CA THR A 109 2.16 -7.40 5.20
C THR A 109 1.27 -6.44 5.98
N ARG A 110 0.31 -5.82 5.29
CA ARG A 110 -0.61 -4.83 5.85
C ARG A 110 -2.04 -5.30 5.83
N LEU A 111 -2.79 -4.92 6.85
CA LEU A 111 -4.23 -5.12 6.98
C LEU A 111 -4.91 -3.78 7.22
N ALA A 112 -6.05 -3.55 6.57
CA ALA A 112 -6.90 -2.38 6.81
C ALA A 112 -8.35 -2.72 6.45
N SER A 113 -9.29 -1.98 7.01
CA SER A 113 -10.70 -2.05 6.54
C SER A 113 -10.82 -1.58 5.09
N SER A 114 -9.92 -0.71 4.65
CA SER A 114 -9.74 -0.30 3.26
C SER A 114 -8.34 0.29 3.06
N HIS A 115 -7.74 0.07 1.88
CA HIS A 115 -6.52 0.75 1.44
C HIS A 115 -6.81 1.94 0.51
N LEU A 116 -8.06 2.33 0.37
CA LEU A 116 -8.42 3.56 -0.34
C LEU A 116 -7.83 4.78 0.36
N ARG A 117 -7.45 5.77 -0.44
CA ARG A 117 -6.80 7.01 0.03
C ARG A 117 -7.59 8.20 -0.47
N ILE A 118 -7.42 9.34 0.16
CA ILE A 118 -7.94 10.60 -0.39
C ILE A 118 -7.48 10.82 -1.84
N GLY A 119 -6.25 10.39 -2.16
CA GLY A 119 -5.70 10.44 -3.52
C GLY A 119 -6.42 9.56 -4.53
N THR A 120 -7.12 8.50 -4.11
CA THR A 120 -7.96 7.69 -5.00
C THR A 120 -9.15 8.49 -5.50
N PHE A 121 -9.82 9.21 -4.62
CA PHE A 121 -10.94 10.11 -4.98
C PHE A 121 -10.46 11.27 -5.85
N GLN A 122 -9.30 11.85 -5.53
CA GLN A 122 -8.69 12.91 -6.34
C GLN A 122 -8.34 12.42 -7.76
N PHE A 123 -7.87 11.17 -7.88
CA PHE A 123 -7.55 10.56 -9.16
C PHE A 123 -8.79 10.42 -10.05
N ILE A 124 -9.92 9.99 -9.47
CA ILE A 124 -11.19 9.86 -10.19
C ILE A 124 -11.75 11.24 -10.55
N ALA A 125 -11.78 12.16 -9.58
CA ALA A 125 -12.27 13.53 -9.81
C ALA A 125 -11.50 14.27 -10.93
N ALA A 126 -10.18 14.05 -11.02
CA ALA A 126 -9.34 14.66 -12.07
C ALA A 126 -9.63 14.10 -13.46
N ARG A 127 -10.28 12.95 -13.58
CA ARG A 127 -10.68 12.34 -14.87
C ARG A 127 -12.07 12.75 -15.34
N GLY A 128 -12.85 13.41 -14.49
CA GLY A 128 -14.13 14.01 -14.84
C GLY A 128 -15.30 13.05 -15.04
N ASP A 129 -15.19 11.81 -14.56
CA ASP A 129 -16.33 10.89 -14.58
C ASP A 129 -17.02 10.83 -13.21
N PRO A 130 -18.23 11.43 -13.07
CA PRO A 130 -18.99 11.43 -11.82
C PRO A 130 -19.49 10.04 -11.41
N GLN A 131 -19.60 9.08 -12.32
CA GLN A 131 -20.13 7.74 -12.03
C GLN A 131 -19.08 6.87 -11.34
N ASP A 132 -17.80 7.03 -11.66
CA ASP A 132 -16.72 6.31 -11.00
C ASP A 132 -16.56 6.66 -9.51
N SER A 133 -16.95 7.87 -9.10
CA SER A 133 -16.89 8.29 -7.71
C SER A 133 -18.01 7.69 -6.84
N LEU A 134 -19.13 7.31 -7.42
CA LEU A 134 -20.27 6.72 -6.71
C LEU A 134 -20.06 5.23 -6.41
N GLN A 135 -19.30 4.51 -7.25
CA GLN A 135 -19.02 3.09 -7.07
C GLN A 135 -18.01 2.77 -5.95
N LEU A 136 -17.36 3.79 -5.37
CA LEU A 136 -16.42 3.63 -4.26
C LEU A 136 -17.08 3.67 -2.87
N HIS A 137 -18.41 3.87 -2.81
CA HIS A 137 -19.16 4.00 -1.55
C HIS A 137 -19.93 2.73 -1.14
N ASP A 138 -19.97 1.73 -2.02
CA ASP A 138 -20.60 0.43 -1.77
C ASP A 138 -19.53 -0.64 -1.45
#